data_b2bdd930f7c03f68af23801f3d513e93
#
_entry.id   b2bdd930f7c03f68af23801f3d513e93
#
_cell.length_a   1.000
_cell.length_b   1.000
_cell.length_c   1.000
_cell.angle_alpha   90.00
_cell.angle_beta   90.00
_cell.angle_gamma   90.00
#
_symmetry.space_group_name_H-M   'P 1'
#
loop_
_entity.id
_entity.type
_entity.pdbx_description
1 polymer ?
#
loop_
_entity_poly.entity_id
_entity_poly.type
_entity_poly.pdbx_seq_one_letter_code
_entity_poly.pdbx_strand_id
1 'polypeptide(L)'
;MVKPEPKIELGKDLINILDEKGINPTAFLWFYLPDGNTWRLVMSSPSLDKDIKKAYEDFIKEFGKEVSVKAIGLSNISIVPGDNNLLRLLKTAIKTGRGSIGGVRFTSNIVNGVLIEDAYIYRLV
;
A
#
# COMPACT_ATOMS: atom_id res chain seq x y z
N MET A 1 3.81 19.51 15.50
CA MET A 1 4.42 18.20 15.25
C MET A 1 4.75 18.06 13.77
N VAL A 2 5.96 17.64 13.45
CA VAL A 2 6.38 17.44 12.06
C VAL A 2 5.81 16.11 11.57
N LYS A 3 5.21 16.12 10.36
CA LYS A 3 4.72 14.91 9.73
C LYS A 3 5.92 14.09 9.24
N PRO A 4 6.04 12.79 9.60
CA PRO A 4 7.13 11.97 9.10
C PRO A 4 6.98 11.73 7.60
N GLU A 5 8.10 11.49 6.92
CA GLU A 5 8.08 11.10 5.52
C GLU A 5 7.77 9.61 5.39
N PRO A 6 7.10 9.18 4.32
CA PRO A 6 6.90 7.76 4.07
C PRO A 6 8.23 7.10 3.69
N LYS A 7 8.37 5.82 4.02
CA LYS A 7 9.57 5.05 3.71
C LYS A 7 9.53 4.55 2.27
N ILE A 8 9.72 5.47 1.33
CA ILE A 8 9.49 5.25 -0.10
C ILE A 8 10.38 4.13 -0.67
N GLU A 9 11.67 4.14 -0.35
CA GLU A 9 12.58 3.12 -0.88
C GLU A 9 12.28 1.73 -0.35
N LEU A 10 11.89 1.62 0.93
CA LEU A 10 11.51 0.33 1.50
C LEU A 10 10.25 -0.22 0.85
N GLY A 11 9.27 0.63 0.57
CA GLY A 11 8.07 0.21 -0.15
C GLY A 11 8.38 -0.26 -1.56
N LYS A 12 9.28 0.45 -2.24
CA LYS A 12 9.72 0.05 -3.58
C LYS A 12 10.42 -1.31 -3.57
N ASP A 13 11.30 -1.52 -2.59
CA ASP A 13 11.97 -2.82 -2.43
C ASP A 13 10.94 -3.94 -2.23
N LEU A 14 9.93 -3.70 -1.40
CA LEU A 14 8.93 -4.72 -1.13
C LEU A 14 8.07 -5.04 -2.35
N ILE A 15 7.60 -4.05 -3.10
CA ILE A 15 6.79 -4.34 -4.29
C ILE A 15 7.60 -5.11 -5.34
N ASN A 16 8.90 -4.81 -5.46
CA ASN A 16 9.78 -5.58 -6.35
C ASN A 16 9.86 -7.05 -5.95
N ILE A 17 10.01 -7.32 -4.65
CA ILE A 17 10.05 -8.68 -4.12
C ILE A 17 8.72 -9.40 -4.39
N LEU A 18 7.61 -8.73 -4.15
CA LEU A 18 6.28 -9.30 -4.37
C LEU A 18 6.06 -9.65 -5.85
N ASP A 19 6.47 -8.76 -6.75
CA ASP A 19 6.37 -9.03 -8.19
C ASP A 19 7.23 -10.22 -8.62
N GLU A 20 8.46 -10.31 -8.12
CA GLU A 20 9.36 -11.43 -8.39
C GLU A 20 8.76 -12.76 -7.93
N LYS A 21 7.98 -12.75 -6.86
CA LYS A 21 7.32 -13.95 -6.31
C LYS A 21 5.95 -14.22 -6.94
N GLY A 22 5.55 -13.42 -7.93
CA GLY A 22 4.30 -13.62 -8.63
C GLY A 22 3.04 -13.16 -7.90
N ILE A 23 3.19 -12.41 -6.82
CA ILE A 23 2.04 -11.88 -6.07
C ILE A 23 1.35 -10.77 -6.86
N ASN A 24 2.12 -9.90 -7.50
CA ASN A 24 1.64 -8.85 -8.39
C ASN A 24 0.50 -8.03 -7.79
N PRO A 25 0.76 -7.21 -6.77
CA PRO A 25 -0.27 -6.38 -6.17
C PRO A 25 -0.97 -5.50 -7.23
N THR A 26 -2.29 -5.37 -7.11
CA THR A 26 -3.08 -4.45 -7.93
C THR A 26 -3.20 -3.09 -7.26
N ALA A 27 -2.92 -3.01 -5.96
CA ALA A 27 -2.83 -1.77 -5.21
C ALA A 27 -1.65 -1.87 -4.25
N PHE A 28 -0.83 -0.82 -4.20
CA PHE A 28 0.32 -0.76 -3.33
C PHE A 28 0.69 0.69 -3.11
N LEU A 29 0.47 1.19 -1.89
CA LEU A 29 0.63 2.62 -1.60
C LEU A 29 0.89 2.88 -0.13
N TRP A 30 1.55 4.00 0.16
CA TRP A 30 1.60 4.57 1.49
C TRP A 30 0.41 5.52 1.68
N PHE A 31 -0.28 5.37 2.80
CA PHE A 31 -1.39 6.24 3.17
C PHE A 31 -1.14 6.85 4.54
N TYR A 32 -1.20 8.19 4.61
CA TYR A 32 -0.96 8.91 5.86
C TYR A 32 -2.23 8.98 6.71
N LEU A 33 -2.10 8.64 8.00
CA LEU A 33 -3.17 8.74 8.99
C LEU A 33 -2.88 9.90 9.92
N PRO A 34 -3.57 11.05 9.77
CA PRO A 34 -3.27 12.25 10.58
C PRO A 34 -3.44 12.03 12.08
N ASP A 35 -4.47 11.28 12.48
CA ASP A 35 -4.78 11.05 13.89
C ASP A 35 -3.63 10.42 14.65
N GLY A 36 -2.92 9.49 14.04
CA GLY A 36 -1.77 8.85 14.64
C GLY A 36 -0.44 9.42 14.19
N ASN A 37 -0.44 10.42 13.31
CA ASN A 37 0.77 10.95 12.68
C ASN A 37 1.67 9.82 12.15
N THR A 38 1.06 8.86 11.45
CA THR A 38 1.74 7.66 10.98
C THR A 38 1.34 7.29 9.57
N TRP A 39 2.19 6.52 8.92
CA TRP A 39 1.93 6.00 7.58
C TRP A 39 1.63 4.51 7.63
N ARG A 40 0.68 4.08 6.81
CA ARG A 40 0.40 2.66 6.61
C ARG A 40 0.70 2.29 5.17
N LEU A 41 1.32 1.13 4.99
CA LEU A 41 1.53 0.56 3.66
C LEU A 41 0.31 -0.31 3.35
N VAL A 42 -0.51 0.14 2.41
CA VAL A 42 -1.76 -0.52 2.03
C VAL A 42 -1.52 -1.30 0.75
N MET A 43 -1.90 -2.57 0.75
CA MET A 43 -1.72 -3.43 -0.43
C MET A 43 -2.92 -4.34 -0.64
N SER A 44 -3.17 -4.65 -1.90
CA SER A 44 -4.17 -5.61 -2.31
C SER A 44 -3.67 -6.40 -3.51
N SER A 45 -4.01 -7.69 -3.56
CA SER A 45 -3.67 -8.56 -4.67
C SER A 45 -4.74 -9.62 -4.81
N PRO A 46 -5.12 -10.02 -6.05
CA PRO A 46 -6.09 -11.10 -6.23
C PRO A 46 -5.69 -12.39 -5.53
N SER A 47 -4.39 -12.67 -5.44
CA SER A 47 -3.90 -13.88 -4.76
C SER A 47 -4.03 -13.81 -3.23
N LEU A 48 -4.25 -12.62 -2.66
CA LEU A 48 -4.35 -12.38 -1.22
C LEU A 48 -5.75 -11.97 -0.78
N ASP A 49 -6.71 -11.89 -1.68
CA ASP A 49 -7.98 -11.18 -1.48
C ASP A 49 -9.09 -12.03 -0.85
N LYS A 50 -9.02 -13.35 -0.97
CA LYS A 50 -10.15 -14.23 -0.63
C LYS A 50 -10.43 -14.36 0.86
N ASP A 51 -9.38 -14.36 1.67
CA ASP A 51 -9.47 -14.50 3.12
C ASP A 51 -8.35 -13.64 3.72
N ILE A 52 -8.73 -12.49 4.24
CA ILE A 52 -7.75 -11.49 4.72
C ILE A 52 -6.91 -12.03 5.89
N LYS A 53 -7.52 -12.79 6.80
CA LYS A 53 -6.75 -13.38 7.91
C LYS A 53 -5.67 -14.32 7.38
N LYS A 54 -6.06 -15.19 6.44
CA LYS A 54 -5.12 -16.11 5.80
C LYS A 54 -4.07 -15.36 4.99
N ALA A 55 -4.47 -14.27 4.33
CA ALA A 55 -3.54 -13.44 3.57
C ALA A 55 -2.43 -12.88 4.45
N TYR A 56 -2.77 -12.38 5.65
CA TYR A 56 -1.76 -11.93 6.61
C TYR A 56 -0.84 -13.07 7.06
N GLU A 57 -1.41 -14.22 7.38
CA GLU A 57 -0.62 -15.39 7.80
C GLU A 57 0.36 -15.82 6.71
N ASP A 58 -0.12 -15.91 5.48
CA ASP A 58 0.71 -16.30 4.32
C ASP A 58 1.80 -15.25 4.04
N PHE A 59 1.44 -13.97 4.14
CA PHE A 59 2.39 -12.88 3.94
C PHE A 59 3.52 -12.93 4.98
N ILE A 60 3.17 -13.08 6.25
CA ILE A 60 4.15 -13.14 7.34
C ILE A 60 5.06 -14.35 7.15
N LYS A 61 4.48 -15.50 6.81
CA LYS A 61 5.24 -16.73 6.61
C LYS A 61 6.25 -16.61 5.48
N GLU A 62 5.84 -16.01 4.36
CA GLU A 62 6.69 -15.93 3.17
C GLU A 62 7.64 -14.74 3.19
N PHE A 63 7.18 -13.59 3.67
CA PHE A 63 7.92 -12.33 3.56
C PHE A 63 8.35 -11.73 4.90
N GLY A 64 7.93 -12.29 6.03
CA GLY A 64 8.19 -11.70 7.34
C GLY A 64 9.67 -11.54 7.70
N LYS A 65 10.56 -12.28 7.04
CA LYS A 65 12.01 -12.22 7.26
C LYS A 65 12.73 -11.24 6.32
N GLU A 66 12.02 -10.68 5.33
CA GLU A 66 12.62 -9.73 4.42
C GLU A 66 13.03 -8.45 5.15
N VAL A 67 14.19 -7.91 4.75
CA VAL A 67 14.74 -6.71 5.39
C VAL A 67 13.75 -5.54 5.29
N SER A 68 13.15 -5.34 4.11
CA SER A 68 12.19 -4.26 3.91
C SER A 68 10.96 -4.40 4.81
N VAL A 69 10.44 -5.62 4.96
CA VAL A 69 9.28 -5.89 5.82
C VAL A 69 9.61 -5.60 7.29
N LYS A 70 10.77 -6.04 7.75
CA LYS A 70 11.21 -5.78 9.13
C LYS A 70 11.40 -4.28 9.38
N ALA A 71 11.98 -3.57 8.42
CA ALA A 71 12.25 -2.14 8.54
C ALA A 71 10.96 -1.32 8.50
N ILE A 72 9.98 -1.73 7.71
CA ILE A 72 8.65 -1.09 7.67
C ILE A 72 7.90 -1.39 8.98
N GLY A 73 7.96 -2.63 9.44
CA GLY A 73 7.21 -3.11 10.58
C GLY A 73 5.87 -3.72 10.15
N LEU A 74 5.63 -4.97 10.54
CA LEU A 74 4.40 -5.69 10.17
C LEU A 74 3.14 -4.96 10.61
N SER A 75 3.18 -4.28 11.76
CA SER A 75 2.03 -3.52 12.26
C SER A 75 1.67 -2.32 11.37
N ASN A 76 2.56 -1.89 10.50
CA ASN A 76 2.34 -0.78 9.58
C ASN A 76 1.87 -1.22 8.19
N ILE A 77 1.71 -2.52 7.98
CA ILE A 77 1.28 -3.08 6.69
C ILE A 77 -0.18 -3.50 6.79
N SER A 78 -1.00 -3.03 5.86
CA SER A 78 -2.42 -3.37 5.76
C SER A 78 -2.67 -4.11 4.47
N ILE A 79 -3.16 -5.35 4.57
CA ILE A 79 -3.63 -6.13 3.42
C ILE A 79 -5.14 -5.97 3.38
N VAL A 80 -5.66 -5.49 2.27
CA VAL A 80 -7.09 -5.19 2.13
C VAL A 80 -7.65 -5.85 0.87
N PRO A 81 -8.97 -6.14 0.84
CA PRO A 81 -9.58 -6.66 -0.37
C PRO A 81 -9.60 -5.62 -1.49
N GLY A 82 -9.69 -6.09 -2.74
CA GLY A 82 -9.63 -5.22 -3.91
C GLY A 82 -10.78 -4.22 -4.00
N ASP A 83 -11.89 -4.49 -3.34
CA ASP A 83 -13.06 -3.60 -3.28
C ASP A 83 -13.05 -2.68 -2.05
N ASN A 84 -11.93 -2.60 -1.33
CA ASN A 84 -11.77 -1.71 -0.19
C ASN A 84 -12.17 -0.27 -0.55
N ASN A 85 -12.88 0.40 0.36
CA ASN A 85 -13.43 1.74 0.11
C ASN A 85 -12.36 2.78 -0.22
N LEU A 86 -11.23 2.76 0.47
CA LEU A 86 -10.13 3.69 0.19
C LEU A 86 -9.59 3.47 -1.23
N LEU A 87 -9.39 2.22 -1.63
CA LEU A 87 -8.89 1.90 -2.97
C LEU A 87 -9.88 2.34 -4.04
N ARG A 88 -11.17 2.10 -3.82
CA ARG A 88 -12.21 2.54 -4.75
C ARG A 88 -12.22 4.05 -4.91
N LEU A 89 -12.09 4.77 -3.79
CA LEU A 89 -12.03 6.22 -3.80
C LEU A 89 -10.83 6.73 -4.60
N LEU A 90 -9.63 6.22 -4.30
CA LEU A 90 -8.41 6.65 -4.99
C LEU A 90 -8.44 6.33 -6.48
N LYS A 91 -9.04 5.22 -6.88
CA LYS A 91 -9.15 4.83 -8.29
C LYS A 91 -10.01 5.80 -9.12
N THR A 92 -10.86 6.60 -8.49
CA THR A 92 -11.61 7.63 -9.22
C THR A 92 -10.72 8.77 -9.71
N ALA A 93 -9.58 8.96 -9.07
CA ALA A 93 -8.65 10.04 -9.39
C ALA A 93 -7.36 9.56 -10.07
N ILE A 94 -6.89 8.35 -9.74
CA ILE A 94 -5.59 7.85 -10.20
C ILE A 94 -5.71 6.40 -10.64
N LYS A 95 -5.10 6.09 -11.79
CA LYS A 95 -4.88 4.70 -12.23
C LYS A 95 -3.47 4.59 -12.80
N THR A 96 -2.79 3.51 -12.46
CA THR A 96 -1.48 3.19 -13.02
C THR A 96 -1.59 2.01 -13.97
N GLY A 97 -0.54 1.75 -14.73
CA GLY A 97 -0.48 0.55 -15.57
C GLY A 97 -0.29 -0.71 -14.73
N ARG A 98 -0.85 -1.81 -15.20
CA ARG A 98 -0.64 -3.13 -14.58
C ARG A 98 0.86 -3.47 -14.67
N GLY A 99 1.45 -3.86 -13.55
CA GLY A 99 2.87 -4.18 -13.48
C GLY A 99 3.80 -2.97 -13.41
N SER A 100 3.28 -1.74 -13.53
CA SER A 100 4.12 -0.57 -13.39
C SER A 100 4.48 -0.32 -11.91
N ILE A 101 5.66 0.25 -11.70
CA ILE A 101 6.08 0.74 -10.40
C ILE A 101 6.40 2.21 -10.59
N GLY A 102 5.43 3.05 -10.32
CA GLY A 102 5.60 4.48 -10.40
C GLY A 102 5.67 5.10 -9.02
N GLY A 103 5.56 6.40 -8.97
CA GLY A 103 5.45 7.14 -7.72
C GLY A 103 4.60 8.36 -7.94
N VAL A 104 3.39 8.35 -7.41
CA VAL A 104 2.48 9.49 -7.48
C VAL A 104 2.25 9.99 -6.07
N ARG A 105 2.73 11.20 -5.77
CA ARG A 105 2.46 11.86 -4.50
C ARG A 105 1.13 12.59 -4.58
N PHE A 106 0.27 12.33 -3.60
CA PHE A 106 -1.08 12.89 -3.51
C PHE A 106 -1.19 13.62 -2.19
N THR A 107 -1.18 14.96 -2.22
CA THR A 107 -1.12 15.76 -1.01
C THR A 107 -2.28 16.74 -0.95
N SER A 108 -3.00 16.76 0.17
CA SER A 108 -4.08 17.72 0.45
C SER A 108 -5.09 17.83 -0.69
N ASN A 109 -5.51 16.69 -1.23
CA ASN A 109 -6.50 16.65 -2.31
C ASN A 109 -7.86 16.18 -1.79
N ILE A 110 -8.92 16.73 -2.38
CA ILE A 110 -10.28 16.28 -2.10
C ILE A 110 -10.73 15.39 -3.26
N VAL A 111 -11.09 14.14 -2.94
CA VAL A 111 -11.56 13.15 -3.90
C VAL A 111 -12.98 12.76 -3.49
N ASN A 112 -13.97 13.05 -4.33
CA ASN A 112 -15.38 12.78 -4.05
C ASN A 112 -15.81 13.28 -2.65
N GLY A 113 -15.38 14.49 -2.28
CA GLY A 113 -15.73 15.09 -0.99
C GLY A 113 -14.91 14.60 0.20
N VAL A 114 -13.95 13.71 -0.01
CA VAL A 114 -13.10 13.18 1.06
C VAL A 114 -11.70 13.77 0.95
N LEU A 115 -11.21 14.36 2.04
CA LEU A 115 -9.86 14.91 2.08
C LEU A 115 -8.85 13.78 2.22
N ILE A 116 -7.94 13.68 1.26
CA ILE A 116 -6.74 12.84 1.34
C ILE A 116 -5.59 13.74 1.74
N GLU A 117 -5.11 13.62 2.95
CA GLU A 117 -4.07 14.53 3.44
C GLU A 117 -2.72 14.23 2.80
N ASP A 118 -2.35 12.96 2.70
CA ASP A 118 -1.12 12.56 2.02
C ASP A 118 -1.15 11.08 1.64
N ALA A 119 -0.61 10.77 0.48
CA ALA A 119 -0.44 9.40 0.01
C ALA A 119 0.70 9.33 -0.99
N TYR A 120 1.35 8.17 -1.06
CA TYR A 120 2.36 7.88 -2.08
C TYR A 120 1.99 6.57 -2.76
N ILE A 121 1.66 6.62 -4.04
CA ILE A 121 1.10 5.49 -4.77
C ILE A 121 2.14 4.91 -5.72
N TYR A 122 2.52 3.65 -5.50
CA TYR A 122 3.39 2.92 -6.42
C TYR A 122 2.58 2.29 -7.55
N ARG A 123 1.42 1.73 -7.20
CA ARG A 123 0.56 1.05 -8.17
C ARG A 123 -0.89 1.11 -7.72
N LEU A 124 -1.76 1.37 -8.67
CA LEU A 124 -3.21 1.37 -8.44
C LEU A 124 -3.89 1.05 -9.79
N VAL A 125 -4.35 -0.18 -9.91
CA VAL A 125 -4.93 -0.70 -11.16
C VAL A 125 -6.44 -0.81 -11.05
#